data_9acabc5cefcce4d34a6899a8c082e740
#
_entry.id   9acabc5cefcce4d34a6899a8c082e740
#
_cell.length_a   1.000
_cell.length_b   1.000
_cell.length_c   1.000
_cell.angle_alpha   90.00
_cell.angle_beta   90.00
_cell.angle_gamma   90.00
#
_symmetry.space_group_name_H-M   'P 1'
#
loop_
_entity.id
_entity.type
_entity.pdbx_description
1 polymer ?
#
loop_
_entity_poly.entity_id
_entity_poly.type
_entity_poly.pdbx_seq_one_letter_code
_entity_poly.pdbx_strand_id
1 'polypeptide(L)'
;MGKMKSRLKRFVVWCMAVVMLCMSGPFTANAAALESETPELAAAKTVKIKNAKVGTKVTVGDYTYRITTLTPKKKTVEVTGFTKKAKKKCGEVMIPASIKIASKTGKYKGTYSFKVTSVGKKAFYNNKRIWEITLGNNIRTVKKQAFYGCSNLGSLIFYDADKLKVLEAGAFQNCKNLWYTNLDKQNLMIKKIGKNALKNSGIKDNPYFINVAVSRAKKK
;
A
#
# COMPACT_ATOMS: atom_id res chain seq x y z
N MET A 1 -5.68 -28.42 6.83
CA MET A 1 -6.74 -27.54 7.39
C MET A 1 -6.38 -26.86 8.71
N GLY A 2 -5.42 -27.30 9.50
CA GLY A 2 -5.11 -26.77 10.84
C GLY A 2 -4.39 -25.40 10.91
N LYS A 3 -3.53 -25.07 9.94
CA LYS A 3 -2.71 -23.84 10.00
C LYS A 3 -3.46 -22.54 9.61
N MET A 4 -4.59 -22.63 8.95
CA MET A 4 -5.41 -21.47 8.56
C MET A 4 -6.27 -20.94 9.72
N LYS A 5 -6.70 -21.83 10.62
CA LYS A 5 -7.54 -21.48 11.79
C LYS A 5 -6.78 -20.68 12.87
N SER A 6 -5.46 -20.90 13.03
CA SER A 6 -4.65 -20.21 14.05
C SER A 6 -4.33 -18.75 13.68
N ARG A 7 -4.18 -18.44 12.38
CA ARG A 7 -3.94 -17.08 11.91
C ARG A 7 -5.20 -16.21 11.94
N LEU A 8 -6.35 -16.81 11.62
CA LEU A 8 -7.64 -16.13 11.70
C LEU A 8 -8.01 -15.79 13.15
N LYS A 9 -7.74 -16.68 14.12
CA LYS A 9 -7.96 -16.40 15.55
C LYS A 9 -7.09 -15.24 16.08
N ARG A 10 -5.86 -15.10 15.65
CA ARG A 10 -4.98 -13.97 16.04
C ARG A 10 -5.48 -12.63 15.49
N PHE A 11 -6.03 -12.62 14.27
CA PHE A 11 -6.54 -11.41 13.62
C PHE A 11 -7.86 -10.94 14.24
N VAL A 12 -8.78 -11.86 14.54
CA VAL A 12 -10.06 -11.56 15.19
C VAL A 12 -9.84 -11.05 16.62
N VAL A 13 -8.88 -11.61 17.36
CA VAL A 13 -8.53 -11.14 18.72
C VAL A 13 -7.93 -9.74 18.68
N TRP A 14 -7.13 -9.40 17.65
CA TRP A 14 -6.53 -8.07 17.50
C TRP A 14 -7.56 -7.00 17.13
N CYS A 15 -8.48 -7.29 16.20
CA CYS A 15 -9.60 -6.39 15.87
C CYS A 15 -10.58 -6.20 17.03
N MET A 16 -10.87 -7.25 17.83
CA MET A 16 -11.73 -7.13 19.02
C MET A 16 -11.07 -6.34 20.15
N ALA A 17 -9.75 -6.46 20.35
CA ALA A 17 -9.04 -5.68 21.37
C ALA A 17 -9.08 -4.17 21.07
N VAL A 18 -8.99 -3.76 19.80
CA VAL A 18 -9.09 -2.35 19.41
C VAL A 18 -10.51 -1.78 19.55
N VAL A 19 -11.55 -2.61 19.36
CA VAL A 19 -12.96 -2.19 19.50
C VAL A 19 -13.40 -2.18 20.96
N MET A 20 -12.91 -3.06 21.83
CA MET A 20 -13.25 -3.07 23.27
C MET A 20 -12.60 -1.93 24.07
N LEU A 21 -11.51 -1.33 23.61
CA LEU A 21 -10.88 -0.19 24.30
C LEU A 21 -11.66 1.13 24.17
N CYS A 22 -12.72 1.19 23.36
CA CYS A 22 -13.52 2.40 23.17
C CYS A 22 -14.76 2.49 24.07
N MET A 23 -15.03 1.52 24.95
CA MET A 23 -16.33 1.44 25.64
C MET A 23 -16.32 1.43 27.17
N SER A 24 -15.23 1.75 27.89
CA SER A 24 -15.34 1.85 29.35
C SER A 24 -14.26 2.69 30.02
N GLY A 25 -14.67 3.87 30.53
CA GLY A 25 -14.14 4.53 31.71
C GLY A 25 -12.74 5.17 31.66
N PRO A 26 -12.40 6.06 32.60
CA PRO A 26 -11.13 6.81 32.61
C PRO A 26 -9.97 5.89 32.98
N PHE A 27 -9.26 5.38 31.99
CA PHE A 27 -8.02 4.64 32.19
C PHE A 27 -6.85 5.60 31.95
N THR A 28 -6.22 6.07 33.01
CA THR A 28 -4.93 6.74 32.97
C THR A 28 -3.85 5.71 32.59
N ALA A 29 -3.83 5.32 31.33
CA ALA A 29 -2.76 4.50 30.79
C ALA A 29 -1.65 5.41 30.25
N ASN A 30 -0.47 5.21 30.79
CA ASN A 30 0.77 5.87 30.46
C ASN A 30 0.98 5.89 28.94
N ALA A 31 0.79 7.05 28.30
CA ALA A 31 0.89 7.24 26.86
C ALA A 31 2.28 6.92 26.28
N ALA A 32 3.28 6.78 27.12
CA ALA A 32 4.66 6.47 26.72
C ALA A 32 4.87 4.99 26.30
N ALA A 33 3.94 4.09 26.61
CA ALA A 33 4.10 2.65 26.28
C ALA A 33 3.42 2.25 24.94
N LEU A 34 2.65 3.14 24.30
CA LEU A 34 1.93 2.85 23.05
C LEU A 34 2.68 3.26 21.78
N GLU A 35 3.82 3.95 21.90
CA GLU A 35 4.59 4.44 20.75
C GLU A 35 5.56 3.41 20.14
N SER A 36 5.72 2.20 20.71
CA SER A 36 6.76 1.27 20.27
C SER A 36 6.29 0.06 19.47
N GLU A 37 4.99 -0.12 19.22
CA GLU A 37 4.50 -1.24 18.41
C GLU A 37 3.81 -0.78 17.12
N THR A 38 4.51 0.06 16.33
CA THR A 38 4.30 -0.05 14.88
C THR A 38 4.84 -1.43 14.50
N PRO A 39 4.01 -2.36 13.95
CA PRO A 39 4.56 -3.58 13.42
C PRO A 39 5.60 -3.16 12.38
N GLU A 40 6.88 -3.33 12.72
CA GLU A 40 7.97 -3.13 11.77
C GLU A 40 7.65 -4.06 10.61
N LEU A 41 7.08 -3.47 9.56
CA LEU A 41 6.66 -4.18 8.35
C LEU A 41 7.89 -4.89 7.83
N ALA A 42 8.02 -6.14 8.15
CA ALA A 42 9.16 -7.05 8.16
C ALA A 42 10.37 -6.46 7.46
N ALA A 43 11.45 -6.19 8.20
CA ALA A 43 12.68 -5.57 7.70
C ALA A 43 13.03 -6.17 6.35
N ALA A 44 12.75 -5.43 5.28
CA ALA A 44 12.74 -5.97 3.93
C ALA A 44 14.14 -6.50 3.64
N LYS A 45 14.24 -7.82 3.45
CA LYS A 45 15.47 -8.53 3.17
C LYS A 45 16.27 -7.78 2.10
N THR A 46 17.51 -7.42 2.40
CA THR A 46 18.36 -6.67 1.46
C THR A 46 18.57 -7.48 0.18
N VAL A 47 18.20 -6.92 -0.97
CA VAL A 47 18.43 -7.55 -2.27
C VAL A 47 19.74 -7.08 -2.86
N LYS A 48 20.59 -8.04 -3.26
CA LYS A 48 21.88 -7.78 -3.90
C LYS A 48 21.71 -7.79 -5.42
N ILE A 49 22.15 -6.72 -6.09
CA ILE A 49 22.18 -6.62 -7.57
C ILE A 49 23.58 -6.23 -8.06
N LYS A 50 23.88 -6.50 -9.34
CA LYS A 50 25.17 -6.18 -9.92
C LYS A 50 25.37 -4.67 -9.97
N ASN A 51 24.46 -3.93 -10.59
CA ASN A 51 24.54 -2.49 -10.76
C ASN A 51 23.15 -1.85 -10.68
N ALA A 52 22.97 -0.87 -9.80
CA ALA A 52 21.74 -0.12 -9.67
C ALA A 52 21.66 1.01 -10.73
N LYS A 53 20.62 1.00 -11.54
CA LYS A 53 20.28 2.05 -12.51
C LYS A 53 18.77 2.33 -12.46
N VAL A 54 18.35 3.52 -12.89
CA VAL A 54 16.92 3.81 -13.11
C VAL A 54 16.38 2.82 -14.13
N GLY A 55 15.19 2.27 -13.88
CA GLY A 55 14.59 1.22 -14.69
C GLY A 55 14.94 -0.21 -14.27
N THR A 56 15.99 -0.43 -13.44
CA THR A 56 16.36 -1.76 -12.96
C THR A 56 15.19 -2.39 -12.19
N LYS A 57 14.85 -3.62 -12.58
CA LYS A 57 13.86 -4.43 -11.86
C LYS A 57 14.53 -5.24 -10.77
N VAL A 58 13.92 -5.30 -9.60
CA VAL A 58 14.38 -6.08 -8.45
C VAL A 58 13.21 -6.84 -7.84
N THR A 59 13.52 -7.98 -7.23
CA THR A 59 12.53 -8.78 -6.50
C THR A 59 12.87 -8.77 -5.03
N VAL A 60 11.91 -8.38 -4.18
CA VAL A 60 12.03 -8.38 -2.73
C VAL A 60 10.81 -9.08 -2.15
N GLY A 61 11.02 -10.21 -1.48
CA GLY A 61 9.92 -11.04 -0.98
C GLY A 61 8.99 -11.48 -2.11
N ASP A 62 7.71 -11.23 -1.94
CA ASP A 62 6.66 -11.62 -2.88
C ASP A 62 6.43 -10.61 -4.01
N TYR A 63 7.14 -9.47 -4.02
CA TYR A 63 6.90 -8.38 -4.96
C TYR A 63 8.08 -8.12 -5.88
N THR A 64 7.75 -7.60 -7.06
CA THR A 64 8.71 -7.02 -8.01
C THR A 64 8.62 -5.51 -7.97
N TYR A 65 9.78 -4.87 -8.06
CA TYR A 65 9.91 -3.41 -8.02
C TYR A 65 10.74 -2.93 -9.20
N ARG A 66 10.60 -1.66 -9.54
CA ARG A 66 11.44 -0.96 -10.53
C ARG A 66 12.00 0.31 -9.92
N ILE A 67 13.31 0.56 -10.07
CA ILE A 67 13.94 1.79 -9.62
C ILE A 67 13.45 2.94 -10.49
N THR A 68 12.86 3.96 -9.86
CA THR A 68 12.29 5.13 -10.55
C THR A 68 13.13 6.38 -10.40
N THR A 69 13.86 6.52 -9.29
CA THR A 69 14.81 7.61 -9.08
C THR A 69 16.02 7.07 -8.36
N LEU A 70 17.19 7.52 -8.80
CA LEU A 70 18.48 7.14 -8.22
C LEU A 70 19.43 8.33 -8.27
N THR A 71 19.35 9.19 -7.26
CA THR A 71 20.24 10.34 -7.06
C THR A 71 20.87 10.26 -5.66
N PRO A 72 21.94 11.02 -5.36
CA PRO A 72 22.50 11.05 -4.02
C PRO A 72 21.46 11.35 -2.93
N LYS A 73 20.59 12.33 -3.18
CA LYS A 73 19.56 12.81 -2.23
C LYS A 73 18.27 11.99 -2.25
N LYS A 74 17.93 11.32 -3.37
CA LYS A 74 16.63 10.67 -3.55
C LYS A 74 16.74 9.31 -4.20
N LYS A 75 16.22 8.28 -3.55
CA LYS A 75 16.19 6.91 -4.05
C LYS A 75 14.77 6.37 -3.91
N THR A 76 14.12 6.07 -5.04
CA THR A 76 12.73 5.62 -5.04
C THR A 76 12.52 4.44 -5.98
N VAL A 77 11.52 3.65 -5.64
CA VAL A 77 11.02 2.53 -6.46
C VAL A 77 9.51 2.60 -6.61
N GLU A 78 9.00 1.95 -7.63
CA GLU A 78 7.60 1.59 -7.74
C GLU A 78 7.44 0.07 -7.61
N VAL A 79 6.36 -0.40 -6.97
CA VAL A 79 5.97 -1.80 -7.01
C VAL A 79 5.33 -2.09 -8.36
N THR A 80 5.78 -3.12 -9.05
CA THR A 80 5.29 -3.48 -10.40
C THR A 80 4.38 -4.70 -10.39
N GLY A 81 4.25 -5.38 -9.26
CA GLY A 81 3.34 -6.51 -9.07
C GLY A 81 3.94 -7.63 -8.25
N PHE A 82 3.30 -8.78 -8.32
CA PHE A 82 3.77 -10.00 -7.69
C PHE A 82 4.84 -10.73 -8.49
N THR A 83 5.66 -11.50 -7.78
CA THR A 83 6.42 -12.58 -8.41
C THR A 83 5.47 -13.67 -8.94
N LYS A 84 5.94 -14.50 -9.88
CA LYS A 84 5.15 -15.62 -10.41
C LYS A 84 4.65 -16.57 -9.30
N LYS A 85 5.50 -16.81 -8.27
CA LYS A 85 5.19 -17.66 -7.11
C LYS A 85 4.13 -17.01 -6.22
N ALA A 86 4.28 -15.73 -5.88
CA ALA A 86 3.37 -15.01 -5.00
C ALA A 86 1.99 -14.81 -5.63
N LYS A 87 1.90 -14.62 -6.93
CA LYS A 87 0.63 -14.47 -7.66
C LYS A 87 -0.35 -15.62 -7.41
N LYS A 88 0.15 -16.83 -7.11
CA LYS A 88 -0.68 -18.01 -6.81
C LYS A 88 -1.16 -18.06 -5.36
N LYS A 89 -0.52 -17.33 -4.44
CA LYS A 89 -0.77 -17.38 -2.99
C LYS A 89 -1.56 -16.20 -2.45
N CYS A 90 -1.78 -15.16 -3.26
CA CYS A 90 -2.24 -13.89 -2.74
C CYS A 90 -3.67 -13.92 -2.19
N GLY A 91 -3.81 -13.24 -1.09
CA GLY A 91 -5.04 -12.87 -0.40
C GLY A 91 -4.87 -11.46 0.14
N GLU A 92 -3.80 -11.23 0.89
CA GLU A 92 -3.42 -9.95 1.46
C GLU A 92 -2.18 -9.39 0.76
N VAL A 93 -2.17 -8.08 0.50
CA VAL A 93 -1.07 -7.34 -0.12
C VAL A 93 -0.56 -6.30 0.85
N MET A 94 0.68 -6.45 1.31
CA MET A 94 1.35 -5.47 2.16
C MET A 94 2.53 -4.84 1.41
N ILE A 95 2.38 -3.60 0.97
CA ILE A 95 3.44 -2.86 0.29
C ILE A 95 4.24 -2.05 1.32
N PRO A 96 5.53 -2.35 1.54
CA PRO A 96 6.33 -1.67 2.55
C PRO A 96 6.60 -0.21 2.18
N ALA A 97 6.91 0.61 3.18
CA ALA A 97 7.31 2.00 2.97
C ALA A 97 8.62 2.13 2.20
N SER A 98 9.55 1.20 2.40
CA SER A 98 10.87 1.17 1.76
C SER A 98 11.39 -0.25 1.59
N ILE A 99 12.36 -0.42 0.71
CA ILE A 99 13.11 -1.67 0.51
C ILE A 99 14.61 -1.38 0.51
N LYS A 100 15.43 -2.34 0.94
CA LYS A 100 16.89 -2.22 0.92
C LYS A 100 17.48 -2.91 -0.33
N ILE A 101 18.29 -2.18 -1.09
CA ILE A 101 18.98 -2.68 -2.29
C ILE A 101 20.48 -2.45 -2.12
N ALA A 102 21.27 -3.51 -2.28
CA ALA A 102 22.74 -3.46 -2.32
C ALA A 102 23.23 -3.59 -3.76
N SER A 103 23.92 -2.58 -4.27
CA SER A 103 24.58 -2.59 -5.56
C SER A 103 26.05 -2.97 -5.41
N LYS A 104 26.51 -3.97 -6.18
CA LYS A 104 27.89 -4.46 -6.10
C LYS A 104 28.87 -3.54 -6.85
N THR A 105 28.44 -2.92 -7.94
CA THR A 105 29.26 -2.10 -8.83
C THR A 105 28.56 -0.81 -9.25
N GLY A 106 29.29 0.05 -9.96
CA GLY A 106 28.78 1.30 -10.54
C GLY A 106 28.78 2.47 -9.57
N LYS A 107 28.27 3.63 -10.05
CA LYS A 107 28.25 4.90 -9.31
C LYS A 107 27.57 4.80 -7.92
N TYR A 108 26.62 3.90 -7.78
CA TYR A 108 25.86 3.66 -6.53
C TYR A 108 26.25 2.31 -5.91
N LYS A 109 27.56 1.98 -5.85
CA LYS A 109 28.05 0.85 -5.08
C LYS A 109 27.72 1.05 -3.60
N GLY A 110 27.18 0.02 -2.93
CA GLY A 110 26.77 0.06 -1.52
C GLY A 110 25.30 -0.33 -1.30
N THR A 111 24.88 -0.27 -0.06
CA THR A 111 23.49 -0.60 0.36
C THR A 111 22.71 0.66 0.65
N TYR A 112 21.54 0.78 0.06
CA TYR A 112 20.67 1.96 0.20
C TYR A 112 19.23 1.56 0.48
N SER A 113 18.53 2.40 1.23
CA SER A 113 17.08 2.33 1.38
C SER A 113 16.40 3.09 0.25
N PHE A 114 15.46 2.44 -0.43
CA PHE A 114 14.65 3.01 -1.49
C PHE A 114 13.21 3.15 -1.03
N LYS A 115 12.67 4.36 -0.99
CA LYS A 115 11.27 4.62 -0.66
C LYS A 115 10.36 4.06 -1.75
N VAL A 116 9.32 3.31 -1.37
CA VAL A 116 8.28 2.84 -2.31
C VAL A 116 7.27 3.95 -2.47
N THR A 117 7.33 4.66 -3.60
CA THR A 117 6.54 5.89 -3.79
C THR A 117 5.35 5.73 -4.73
N SER A 118 5.24 4.61 -5.41
CA SER A 118 4.10 4.38 -6.29
C SER A 118 3.78 2.90 -6.48
N VAL A 119 2.51 2.65 -6.75
CA VAL A 119 2.03 1.38 -7.32
C VAL A 119 2.02 1.55 -8.84
N GLY A 120 2.73 0.68 -9.54
CA GLY A 120 2.96 0.77 -10.98
C GLY A 120 1.71 0.52 -11.83
N LYS A 121 1.78 0.93 -13.10
CA LYS A 121 0.71 0.65 -14.09
C LYS A 121 0.40 -0.84 -14.15
N LYS A 122 -0.88 -1.21 -13.97
CA LYS A 122 -1.36 -2.59 -14.01
C LYS A 122 -0.66 -3.56 -13.05
N ALA A 123 -0.05 -3.08 -11.96
CA ALA A 123 0.74 -3.90 -11.04
C ALA A 123 -0.03 -5.12 -10.50
N PHE A 124 -1.30 -4.95 -10.18
CA PHE A 124 -2.18 -6.00 -9.66
C PHE A 124 -3.45 -6.17 -10.51
N TYR A 125 -3.36 -5.80 -11.79
CA TYR A 125 -4.48 -5.82 -12.74
C TYR A 125 -5.22 -7.15 -12.75
N ASN A 126 -6.55 -7.08 -12.62
CA ASN A 126 -7.49 -8.21 -12.69
C ASN A 126 -7.17 -9.37 -11.72
N ASN A 127 -6.58 -9.04 -10.57
CA ASN A 127 -6.27 -10.04 -9.55
C ASN A 127 -7.46 -10.21 -8.59
N LYS A 128 -8.24 -11.27 -8.82
CA LYS A 128 -9.44 -11.60 -8.02
C LYS A 128 -9.11 -12.30 -6.68
N ARG A 129 -7.84 -12.58 -6.37
CA ARG A 129 -7.44 -13.25 -5.14
C ARG A 129 -7.12 -12.27 -4.02
N ILE A 130 -6.91 -11.00 -4.34
CA ILE A 130 -6.63 -9.96 -3.36
C ILE A 130 -7.93 -9.58 -2.68
N TRP A 131 -7.97 -9.66 -1.36
CA TRP A 131 -9.09 -9.20 -0.54
C TRP A 131 -8.73 -8.01 0.35
N GLU A 132 -7.44 -7.80 0.64
CA GLU A 132 -6.95 -6.66 1.41
C GLU A 132 -5.65 -6.11 0.84
N ILE A 133 -5.50 -4.79 0.89
CA ILE A 133 -4.28 -4.08 0.51
C ILE A 133 -3.91 -3.11 1.61
N THR A 134 -2.68 -3.22 2.09
CA THR A 134 -2.05 -2.24 2.97
C THR A 134 -0.91 -1.55 2.23
N LEU A 135 -0.96 -0.22 2.14
CA LEU A 135 0.02 0.61 1.46
C LEU A 135 0.88 1.38 2.47
N GLY A 136 2.20 1.22 2.37
CA GLY A 136 3.16 1.90 3.21
C GLY A 136 3.15 3.43 3.05
N ASN A 137 3.64 4.13 4.07
CA ASN A 137 3.51 5.58 4.27
C ASN A 137 4.25 6.48 3.25
N ASN A 138 4.94 5.93 2.25
CA ASN A 138 5.61 6.73 1.22
C ASN A 138 4.88 6.73 -0.12
N ILE A 139 3.73 6.05 -0.24
CA ILE A 139 2.97 5.99 -1.49
C ILE A 139 2.38 7.37 -1.81
N ARG A 140 2.70 7.88 -3.00
CA ARG A 140 2.23 9.16 -3.55
C ARG A 140 1.30 9.01 -4.72
N THR A 141 1.44 7.90 -5.45
CA THR A 141 0.72 7.67 -6.72
C THR A 141 0.29 6.23 -6.85
N VAL A 142 -0.99 6.02 -7.12
CA VAL A 142 -1.51 4.75 -7.64
C VAL A 142 -1.71 4.94 -9.14
N LYS A 143 -0.87 4.25 -9.94
CA LYS A 143 -0.83 4.46 -11.40
C LYS A 143 -1.99 3.81 -12.14
N LYS A 144 -2.10 4.12 -13.43
CA LYS A 144 -3.18 3.68 -14.32
C LYS A 144 -3.47 2.19 -14.17
N GLN A 145 -4.73 1.88 -13.85
CA GLN A 145 -5.24 0.51 -13.75
C GLN A 145 -4.47 -0.40 -12.76
N ALA A 146 -3.80 0.15 -11.75
CA ALA A 146 -2.95 -0.61 -10.83
C ALA A 146 -3.72 -1.77 -10.16
N PHE A 147 -4.96 -1.56 -9.75
CA PHE A 147 -5.86 -2.54 -9.14
C PHE A 147 -7.15 -2.75 -9.94
N TYR A 148 -7.16 -2.41 -11.24
CA TYR A 148 -8.33 -2.61 -12.08
C TYR A 148 -8.83 -4.04 -12.00
N GLY A 149 -10.12 -4.24 -11.74
CA GLY A 149 -10.75 -5.56 -11.77
C GLY A 149 -10.37 -6.46 -10.59
N CYS A 150 -9.80 -5.93 -9.50
CA CYS A 150 -9.63 -6.66 -8.23
C CYS A 150 -10.99 -6.78 -7.54
N SER A 151 -11.89 -7.60 -8.09
CA SER A 151 -13.30 -7.64 -7.68
C SER A 151 -13.52 -8.09 -6.23
N ASN A 152 -12.61 -8.90 -5.67
CA ASN A 152 -12.71 -9.40 -4.30
C ASN A 152 -12.02 -8.49 -3.28
N LEU A 153 -11.36 -7.41 -3.74
CA LEU A 153 -10.76 -6.43 -2.84
C LEU A 153 -11.83 -5.77 -2.00
N GLY A 154 -11.80 -6.01 -0.68
CA GLY A 154 -12.75 -5.47 0.29
C GLY A 154 -12.17 -4.30 1.09
N SER A 155 -10.87 -4.34 1.37
CA SER A 155 -10.20 -3.38 2.26
C SER A 155 -8.96 -2.76 1.62
N LEU A 156 -8.85 -1.42 1.75
CA LEU A 156 -7.68 -0.64 1.32
C LEU A 156 -7.22 0.26 2.45
N ILE A 157 -6.07 -0.05 3.01
CA ILE A 157 -5.49 0.62 4.18
C ILE A 157 -4.24 1.41 3.77
N PHE A 158 -4.13 2.64 4.23
CA PHE A 158 -2.93 3.47 4.12
C PHE A 158 -2.36 3.72 5.51
N TYR A 159 -1.07 3.49 5.70
CA TYR A 159 -0.41 3.85 6.96
C TYR A 159 -0.30 5.37 7.15
N ASP A 160 -0.16 6.11 6.05
CA ASP A 160 -0.08 7.57 6.05
C ASP A 160 -0.64 8.06 4.70
N ALA A 161 -1.92 8.41 4.71
CA ALA A 161 -2.62 8.82 3.50
C ALA A 161 -2.26 10.26 3.08
N ASP A 162 -1.64 11.06 3.94
CA ASP A 162 -1.30 12.46 3.64
C ASP A 162 -0.35 12.60 2.46
N LYS A 163 0.44 11.57 2.19
CA LYS A 163 1.38 11.55 1.06
C LYS A 163 0.74 11.13 -0.25
N LEU A 164 -0.45 10.53 -0.24
CA LEU A 164 -1.15 10.18 -1.47
C LEU A 164 -1.61 11.45 -2.20
N LYS A 165 -1.15 11.62 -3.43
CA LYS A 165 -1.43 12.83 -4.24
C LYS A 165 -2.20 12.51 -5.52
N VAL A 166 -2.03 11.31 -6.08
CA VAL A 166 -2.55 10.99 -7.40
C VAL A 166 -3.14 9.59 -7.45
N LEU A 167 -4.39 9.50 -7.88
CA LEU A 167 -5.02 8.28 -8.41
C LEU A 167 -5.12 8.44 -9.92
N GLU A 168 -4.41 7.63 -10.70
CA GLU A 168 -4.49 7.69 -12.16
C GLU A 168 -5.73 6.96 -12.69
N ALA A 169 -5.97 7.09 -14.00
CA ALA A 169 -7.16 6.55 -14.67
C ALA A 169 -7.38 5.05 -14.38
N GLY A 170 -8.57 4.69 -13.94
CA GLY A 170 -8.99 3.33 -13.67
C GLY A 170 -8.24 2.65 -12.53
N ALA A 171 -7.57 3.39 -11.61
CA ALA A 171 -6.73 2.83 -10.56
C ALA A 171 -7.41 1.72 -9.75
N PHE A 172 -8.67 1.90 -9.36
CA PHE A 172 -9.53 0.94 -8.64
C PHE A 172 -10.83 0.64 -9.39
N GLN A 173 -10.86 0.85 -10.70
CA GLN A 173 -12.04 0.57 -11.49
C GLN A 173 -12.42 -0.92 -11.41
N ASN A 174 -13.71 -1.21 -11.24
CA ASN A 174 -14.25 -2.57 -11.10
C ASN A 174 -13.78 -3.34 -9.85
N CYS A 175 -13.34 -2.65 -8.79
CA CYS A 175 -13.12 -3.22 -7.46
C CYS A 175 -14.47 -3.26 -6.71
N LYS A 176 -15.38 -4.13 -7.15
CA LYS A 176 -16.80 -4.10 -6.75
C LYS A 176 -17.03 -4.23 -5.26
N ASN A 177 -16.19 -5.05 -4.58
CA ASN A 177 -16.31 -5.32 -3.15
C ASN A 177 -15.50 -4.35 -2.28
N LEU A 178 -14.85 -3.34 -2.84
CA LEU A 178 -14.07 -2.37 -2.06
C LEU A 178 -15.00 -1.42 -1.30
N TRP A 179 -15.24 -1.73 -0.03
CA TRP A 179 -16.15 -1.00 0.83
C TRP A 179 -15.45 -0.28 1.99
N TYR A 180 -14.24 -0.72 2.38
CA TYR A 180 -13.49 -0.14 3.48
C TYR A 180 -12.20 0.55 3.03
N THR A 181 -12.00 1.73 3.57
CA THR A 181 -10.71 2.44 3.52
C THR A 181 -10.60 3.34 4.73
N ASN A 182 -9.39 3.56 5.22
CA ASN A 182 -9.12 4.51 6.29
C ASN A 182 -8.80 5.93 5.75
N LEU A 183 -9.07 6.17 4.47
CA LEU A 183 -8.81 7.46 3.83
C LEU A 183 -9.70 8.60 4.38
N ASP A 184 -10.84 8.27 4.95
CA ASP A 184 -11.80 9.21 5.56
C ASP A 184 -11.30 9.82 6.88
N LYS A 185 -10.44 9.11 7.60
CA LYS A 185 -9.93 9.52 8.91
C LYS A 185 -8.67 10.39 8.85
N GLN A 186 -8.07 10.55 7.67
CA GLN A 186 -6.80 11.24 7.50
C GLN A 186 -6.99 12.45 6.58
N ASN A 187 -6.19 13.51 6.78
CA ASN A 187 -6.23 14.74 5.97
C ASN A 187 -5.81 14.48 4.51
N LEU A 188 -6.69 13.88 3.76
CA LEU A 188 -6.45 13.47 2.39
C LEU A 188 -6.18 14.66 1.48
N MET A 189 -4.97 14.73 0.96
CA MET A 189 -4.51 15.79 0.05
C MET A 189 -4.41 15.27 -1.40
N ILE A 190 -5.39 14.46 -1.87
CA ILE A 190 -5.38 14.01 -3.27
C ILE A 190 -5.54 15.22 -4.19
N LYS A 191 -4.53 15.42 -5.04
CA LYS A 191 -4.49 16.53 -6.00
C LYS A 191 -5.11 16.17 -7.35
N LYS A 192 -5.13 14.88 -7.70
CA LYS A 192 -5.62 14.42 -9.00
C LYS A 192 -6.28 13.04 -8.91
N ILE A 193 -7.50 12.97 -9.39
CA ILE A 193 -8.24 11.72 -9.61
C ILE A 193 -8.46 11.57 -11.11
N GLY A 194 -7.89 10.52 -11.70
CA GLY A 194 -7.99 10.23 -13.13
C GLY A 194 -9.36 9.70 -13.54
N LYS A 195 -9.64 9.75 -14.85
CA LYS A 195 -10.90 9.25 -15.42
C LYS A 195 -11.19 7.80 -14.96
N ASN A 196 -12.38 7.56 -14.49
CA ASN A 196 -12.84 6.24 -14.02
C ASN A 196 -12.00 5.61 -12.91
N ALA A 197 -11.21 6.37 -12.13
CA ALA A 197 -10.33 5.81 -11.11
C ALA A 197 -11.07 4.92 -10.09
N LEU A 198 -12.32 5.26 -9.77
CA LEU A 198 -13.18 4.57 -8.81
C LEU A 198 -14.47 4.01 -9.43
N LYS A 199 -14.61 4.03 -10.78
CA LYS A 199 -15.82 3.56 -11.45
C LYS A 199 -16.10 2.09 -11.12
N ASN A 200 -17.34 1.79 -10.71
CA ASN A 200 -17.78 0.45 -10.32
C ASN A 200 -16.93 -0.13 -9.15
N SER A 201 -16.45 0.70 -8.24
CA SER A 201 -15.89 0.25 -6.95
C SER A 201 -16.91 0.55 -5.85
N GLY A 202 -16.97 -0.29 -4.82
CA GLY A 202 -17.87 -0.08 -3.69
C GLY A 202 -17.59 1.22 -2.91
N ILE A 203 -16.35 1.71 -2.95
CA ILE A 203 -15.94 2.97 -2.32
C ILE A 203 -16.47 4.22 -3.08
N LYS A 204 -16.96 4.05 -4.31
CA LYS A 204 -17.52 5.13 -5.13
C LYS A 204 -18.65 5.87 -4.40
N ASP A 205 -19.44 5.14 -3.66
CA ASP A 205 -20.64 5.65 -2.99
C ASP A 205 -20.39 5.99 -1.50
N ASN A 206 -19.12 5.87 -1.02
CA ASN A 206 -18.74 6.27 0.32
C ASN A 206 -18.72 7.82 0.42
N PRO A 207 -19.67 8.45 1.16
CA PRO A 207 -19.80 9.90 1.20
C PRO A 207 -18.58 10.61 1.81
N TYR A 208 -17.88 9.95 2.72
CA TYR A 208 -16.66 10.50 3.33
C TYR A 208 -15.51 10.57 2.34
N PHE A 209 -15.33 9.54 1.51
CA PHE A 209 -14.30 9.51 0.48
C PHE A 209 -14.58 10.52 -0.64
N ILE A 210 -15.82 10.61 -1.11
CA ILE A 210 -16.22 11.49 -2.22
C ILE A 210 -16.11 12.95 -1.80
N ASN A 211 -16.62 13.33 -0.64
CA ASN A 211 -16.64 14.73 -0.19
C ASN A 211 -15.23 15.30 0.02
N VAL A 212 -14.29 14.52 0.51
CA VAL A 212 -12.91 14.98 0.73
C VAL A 212 -12.10 15.02 -0.56
N ALA A 213 -12.26 14.02 -1.44
CA ALA A 213 -11.46 13.91 -2.65
C ALA A 213 -11.96 14.82 -3.78
N VAL A 214 -13.28 14.92 -3.98
CA VAL A 214 -13.87 15.65 -5.10
C VAL A 214 -13.96 17.15 -4.83
N SER A 215 -14.28 17.57 -3.59
CA SER A 215 -14.35 19.00 -3.25
C SER A 215 -12.99 19.70 -3.36
N ARG A 216 -11.88 19.00 -3.13
CA ARG A 216 -10.52 19.53 -3.30
C ARG A 216 -9.99 19.46 -4.74
N ALA A 217 -10.49 18.55 -5.58
CA ALA A 217 -10.16 18.50 -7.00
C ALA A 217 -10.86 19.58 -7.83
N LYS A 218 -12.02 20.10 -7.36
CA LYS A 218 -12.77 21.17 -8.04
C LYS A 218 -12.31 22.59 -7.69
N LYS A 219 -11.40 22.76 -6.73
CA LYS A 219 -10.86 24.09 -6.34
C LYS A 219 -9.59 24.49 -7.11
N LYS A 220 -9.44 24.01 -8.36
CA LYS A 220 -8.40 24.50 -9.29
C LYS A 220 -9.02 24.88 -10.59
#